data_e262704a0a6e124f1a3b15aa41a82365
#
_entry.id   e262704a0a6e124f1a3b15aa41a82365
#
_cell.length_a   1.000
_cell.length_b   1.000
_cell.length_c   1.000
_cell.angle_alpha   90.00
_cell.angle_beta   90.00
_cell.angle_gamma   90.00
#
_symmetry.space_group_name_H-M   'P 1'
#
loop_
_entity.id
_entity.type
_entity.pdbx_description
1 polymer ?
#
loop_
_entity_poly.entity_id
_entity_poly.type
_entity_poly.pdbx_seq_one_letter_code
_entity_poly.pdbx_strand_id
1 'polypeptide(L)'
;CMKPEEFYQRLQEVHGITLTDVQKEQFHQYFQLLVEWNEKMNLTAITDEEGVYLKHFYDSLALGFHHELSNQTLCDVGAGAGFPSIPLKIVFPDLKVTIVDSLDKRITFLNTLVETLGLTDVQCFHDRAETFGQNKNFRASYDVVTARAVAKLSVLSEFCMPLVKKQGYFLALKAAHTEVELEEAKKAIAILGGKVEGDVSFDLPYEGGNRHVVTILKTKETPNKYPRKPGIPLKKPL
;
A
#
# COMPACT_ATOMS: atom_id res chain seq x y z
N CYS A 1 4.08 10.59 21.28
CA CYS A 1 3.79 10.27 19.89
C CYS A 1 4.70 11.01 18.93
N MET A 2 4.51 10.78 17.65
CA MET A 2 5.44 11.26 16.64
C MET A 2 5.03 12.62 16.08
N LYS A 3 5.70 13.69 16.54
CA LYS A 3 5.53 15.02 15.96
C LYS A 3 6.23 15.07 14.60
N PRO A 4 5.86 16.00 13.69
CA PRO A 4 6.52 16.12 12.40
C PRO A 4 8.04 16.20 12.47
N GLU A 5 8.58 16.97 13.40
CA GLU A 5 10.03 17.12 13.58
C GLU A 5 10.70 15.78 13.92
N GLU A 6 10.08 14.99 14.80
CA GLU A 6 10.58 13.65 15.16
C GLU A 6 10.48 12.68 13.98
N PHE A 7 9.44 12.81 13.18
CA PHE A 7 9.27 12.02 11.94
C PHE A 7 10.44 12.27 10.98
N TYR A 8 10.76 13.53 10.72
CA TYR A 8 11.88 13.88 9.84
C TYR A 8 13.22 13.40 10.39
N GLN A 9 13.43 13.59 11.67
CA GLN A 9 14.67 13.20 12.35
C GLN A 9 14.85 11.68 12.33
N ARG A 10 13.78 10.95 12.63
CA ARG A 10 13.83 9.49 12.66
C ARG A 10 14.10 8.88 11.27
N LEU A 11 13.49 9.44 10.24
CA LEU A 11 13.78 9.01 8.86
C LEU A 11 15.25 9.16 8.53
N GLN A 12 15.85 10.25 8.95
CA GLN A 12 17.28 10.52 8.71
C GLN A 12 18.18 9.61 9.54
N GLU A 13 17.95 9.55 10.85
CA GLU A 13 18.84 8.83 11.77
C GLU A 13 18.75 7.30 11.63
N VAL A 14 17.54 6.77 11.47
CA VAL A 14 17.33 5.32 11.44
C VAL A 14 17.40 4.77 10.02
N HIS A 15 16.90 5.51 9.04
CA HIS A 15 16.70 5.01 7.68
C HIS A 15 17.55 5.72 6.62
N GLY A 16 18.30 6.74 7.01
CA GLY A 16 19.15 7.49 6.07
C GLY A 16 18.39 8.31 5.05
N ILE A 17 17.13 8.63 5.35
CA ILE A 17 16.24 9.39 4.44
C ILE A 17 16.14 10.82 4.93
N THR A 18 16.68 11.76 4.16
CA THR A 18 16.59 13.19 4.44
C THR A 18 15.52 13.80 3.55
N LEU A 19 14.44 14.28 4.16
CA LEU A 19 13.36 14.93 3.42
C LEU A 19 13.76 16.36 3.04
N THR A 20 13.43 16.74 1.81
CA THR A 20 13.54 18.13 1.37
C THR A 20 12.42 18.97 1.97
N ASP A 21 12.54 20.29 1.89
CA ASP A 21 11.49 21.20 2.36
C ASP A 21 10.18 20.98 1.60
N VAL A 22 10.27 20.68 0.30
CA VAL A 22 9.10 20.36 -0.52
C VAL A 22 8.40 19.10 0.00
N GLN A 23 9.14 18.05 0.30
CA GLN A 23 8.58 16.80 0.83
C GLN A 23 7.94 17.01 2.20
N LYS A 24 8.58 17.79 3.07
CA LYS A 24 8.01 18.13 4.39
C LYS A 24 6.68 18.87 4.23
N GLU A 25 6.62 19.82 3.32
CA GLU A 25 5.39 20.55 3.02
C GLU A 25 4.32 19.64 2.42
N GLN A 26 4.69 18.71 1.57
CA GLN A 26 3.75 17.72 1.02
C GLN A 26 3.11 16.89 2.11
N PHE A 27 3.87 16.41 3.10
CA PHE A 27 3.30 15.69 4.24
C PHE A 27 2.37 16.58 5.07
N HIS A 28 2.74 17.84 5.28
CA HIS A 28 1.91 18.78 6.02
C HIS A 28 0.57 19.03 5.30
N GLN A 29 0.61 19.28 4.00
CA GLN A 29 -0.60 19.47 3.18
C GLN A 29 -1.45 18.19 3.13
N TYR A 30 -0.81 17.03 3.10
CA TYR A 30 -1.48 15.75 3.12
C TYR A 30 -2.29 15.62 4.42
N PHE A 31 -1.65 15.89 5.54
CA PHE A 31 -2.33 15.86 6.85
C PHE A 31 -3.53 16.82 6.87
N GLN A 32 -3.35 18.05 6.44
CA GLN A 32 -4.42 19.05 6.42
C GLN A 32 -5.60 18.60 5.54
N LEU A 33 -5.32 18.12 4.35
CA LEU A 33 -6.36 17.68 3.42
C LEU A 33 -7.09 16.44 3.95
N LEU A 34 -6.36 15.52 4.54
CA LEU A 34 -6.93 14.32 5.16
C LEU A 34 -7.95 14.68 6.24
N VAL A 35 -7.59 15.57 7.15
CA VAL A 35 -8.48 16.02 8.23
C VAL A 35 -9.69 16.75 7.68
N GLU A 36 -9.49 17.63 6.72
CA GLU A 36 -10.56 18.40 6.08
C GLU A 36 -11.60 17.48 5.41
N TRP A 37 -11.14 16.53 4.59
CA TRP A 37 -12.04 15.62 3.89
C TRP A 37 -12.65 14.57 4.79
N ASN A 38 -11.95 14.22 5.87
CA ASN A 38 -12.46 13.23 6.83
C ASN A 38 -13.75 13.67 7.52
N GLU A 39 -13.98 14.97 7.62
CA GLU A 39 -15.22 15.51 8.17
C GLU A 39 -16.45 15.14 7.34
N LYS A 40 -16.26 14.95 6.03
CA LYS A 40 -17.33 14.66 5.07
C LYS A 40 -17.44 13.19 4.72
N MET A 41 -16.33 12.45 4.84
CA MET A 41 -16.27 11.06 4.40
C MET A 41 -15.25 10.30 5.26
N ASN A 42 -15.63 9.31 5.95
CA ASN A 42 -14.79 8.56 6.89
C ASN A 42 -13.55 7.94 6.23
N LEU A 43 -12.50 8.74 6.05
CA LEU A 43 -11.25 8.31 5.47
C LEU A 43 -10.37 7.58 6.49
N THR A 44 -10.39 8.05 7.74
CA THR A 44 -9.58 7.49 8.82
C THR A 44 -10.23 7.78 10.18
N ALA A 45 -10.00 6.88 11.14
CA ALA A 45 -10.37 7.12 12.54
C ALA A 45 -9.31 7.96 13.26
N ILE A 46 -8.11 8.12 12.68
CA ILE A 46 -6.99 8.84 13.28
C ILE A 46 -6.92 10.23 12.65
N THR A 47 -7.15 11.27 13.46
CA THR A 47 -7.22 12.65 12.97
C THR A 47 -6.23 13.59 13.66
N ASP A 48 -5.58 13.16 14.73
CA ASP A 48 -4.54 13.95 15.38
C ASP A 48 -3.23 13.87 14.59
N GLU A 49 -2.50 14.96 14.58
CA GLU A 49 -1.26 15.08 13.81
C GLU A 49 -0.24 13.99 14.16
N GLU A 50 0.00 13.78 15.43
CA GLU A 50 0.97 12.78 15.90
C GLU A 50 0.58 11.36 15.49
N GLY A 51 -0.70 11.04 15.58
CA GLY A 51 -1.23 9.74 15.16
C GLY A 51 -1.11 9.51 13.66
N VAL A 52 -1.42 10.53 12.85
CA VAL A 52 -1.32 10.44 11.38
C VAL A 52 0.13 10.25 10.96
N TYR A 53 1.06 11.02 11.54
CA TYR A 53 2.49 10.90 11.18
C TYR A 53 3.06 9.54 11.56
N LEU A 54 2.64 8.97 12.68
CA LEU A 54 3.11 7.65 13.11
C LEU A 54 2.41 6.51 12.38
N LYS A 55 1.08 6.45 12.49
CA LYS A 55 0.29 5.28 12.11
C LYS A 55 -0.13 5.26 10.65
N HIS A 56 0.00 6.38 9.95
CA HIS A 56 -0.23 6.43 8.51
C HIS A 56 1.06 6.71 7.75
N PHE A 57 1.74 7.80 8.02
CA PHE A 57 2.92 8.17 7.23
C PHE A 57 4.11 7.25 7.50
N TYR A 58 4.55 7.17 8.73
CA TYR A 58 5.70 6.33 9.08
C TYR A 58 5.44 4.86 8.81
N ASP A 59 4.27 4.37 9.20
CA ASP A 59 3.86 2.99 8.95
C ASP A 59 3.88 2.65 7.46
N SER A 60 3.35 3.55 6.62
CA SER A 60 3.37 3.37 5.16
C SER A 60 4.78 3.27 4.59
N LEU A 61 5.71 4.06 5.13
CA LEU A 61 7.09 4.08 4.65
C LEU A 61 7.87 2.82 4.99
N ALA A 62 7.35 1.99 5.90
CA ALA A 62 8.00 0.74 6.29
C ALA A 62 8.25 -0.20 5.10
N LEU A 63 7.41 -0.18 4.07
CA LEU A 63 7.68 -0.93 2.84
C LEU A 63 9.02 -0.54 2.23
N GLY A 64 9.32 0.75 2.20
CA GLY A 64 10.59 1.26 1.67
C GLY A 64 11.78 1.06 2.60
N PHE A 65 11.55 0.71 3.87
CA PHE A 65 12.62 0.35 4.80
C PHE A 65 13.07 -1.09 4.60
N HIS A 66 12.17 -1.96 4.14
CA HIS A 66 12.40 -3.41 4.05
C HIS A 66 12.44 -3.92 2.61
N HIS A 67 12.21 -3.06 1.64
CA HIS A 67 12.30 -3.36 0.21
C HIS A 67 12.80 -2.12 -0.50
N GLU A 68 13.84 -2.25 -1.31
CA GLU A 68 14.43 -1.10 -1.99
C GLU A 68 13.48 -0.54 -3.03
N LEU A 69 13.10 0.73 -2.86
CA LEU A 69 12.23 1.46 -3.78
C LEU A 69 13.00 2.61 -4.44
N SER A 70 12.78 2.82 -5.72
CA SER A 70 13.39 3.91 -6.47
C SER A 70 12.48 4.41 -7.59
N ASN A 71 12.38 3.67 -8.69
CA ASN A 71 11.66 4.09 -9.90
C ASN A 71 10.72 3.02 -10.43
N GLN A 72 10.33 2.07 -9.59
CA GLN A 72 9.44 0.98 -9.99
C GLN A 72 8.05 1.49 -10.35
N THR A 73 7.33 0.68 -11.15
CA THR A 73 5.89 0.79 -11.27
C THR A 73 5.27 0.11 -10.04
N LEU A 74 4.43 0.84 -9.33
CA LEU A 74 3.82 0.37 -8.09
C LEU A 74 2.31 0.53 -8.17
N CYS A 75 1.57 -0.56 -7.89
CA CYS A 75 0.13 -0.52 -7.80
C CYS A 75 -0.31 -0.71 -6.35
N ASP A 76 -1.17 0.17 -5.87
CA ASP A 76 -1.74 0.11 -4.53
C ASP A 76 -3.22 -0.28 -4.63
N VAL A 77 -3.56 -1.46 -4.12
CA VAL A 77 -4.90 -2.03 -4.20
C VAL A 77 -5.69 -1.73 -2.92
N GLY A 78 -6.76 -0.95 -3.05
CA GLY A 78 -7.57 -0.57 -1.91
C GLY A 78 -6.88 0.46 -1.01
N ALA A 79 -6.25 1.46 -1.61
CA ALA A 79 -5.43 2.44 -0.90
C ALA A 79 -6.20 3.31 0.11
N GLY A 80 -7.52 3.39 0.00
CA GLY A 80 -8.31 4.25 0.89
C GLY A 80 -7.92 5.71 0.78
N ALA A 81 -7.31 6.25 1.83
CA ALA A 81 -6.84 7.63 1.85
C ALA A 81 -5.41 7.80 1.27
N GLY A 82 -4.91 6.80 0.53
CA GLY A 82 -3.62 6.86 -0.15
C GLY A 82 -2.49 6.10 0.53
N PHE A 83 -2.81 5.21 1.44
CA PHE A 83 -1.82 4.46 2.22
C PHE A 83 -1.66 3.03 1.71
N PRO A 84 -0.44 2.57 1.44
CA PRO A 84 0.85 3.23 1.68
C PRO A 84 1.41 4.03 0.51
N SER A 85 0.79 4.01 -0.67
CA SER A 85 1.43 4.48 -1.91
C SER A 85 1.75 5.97 -1.95
N ILE A 86 0.90 6.83 -1.41
CA ILE A 86 1.16 8.28 -1.50
C ILE A 86 2.32 8.72 -0.59
N PRO A 87 2.41 8.29 0.69
CA PRO A 87 3.63 8.54 1.46
C PRO A 87 4.89 8.01 0.77
N LEU A 88 4.83 6.82 0.18
CA LEU A 88 5.94 6.24 -0.58
C LEU A 88 6.32 7.11 -1.78
N LYS A 89 5.33 7.62 -2.50
CA LYS A 89 5.56 8.51 -3.65
C LYS A 89 6.23 9.81 -3.24
N ILE A 90 5.84 10.38 -2.10
CA ILE A 90 6.46 11.61 -1.58
C ILE A 90 7.96 11.37 -1.32
N VAL A 91 8.31 10.26 -0.67
CA VAL A 91 9.69 9.96 -0.29
C VAL A 91 10.51 9.43 -1.47
N PHE A 92 9.88 8.65 -2.36
CA PHE A 92 10.50 8.07 -3.56
C PHE A 92 9.82 8.63 -4.81
N PRO A 93 10.13 9.88 -5.19
CA PRO A 93 9.34 10.60 -6.20
C PRO A 93 9.43 10.02 -7.62
N ASP A 94 10.40 9.16 -7.89
CA ASP A 94 10.54 8.52 -9.21
C ASP A 94 9.65 7.28 -9.37
N LEU A 95 8.94 6.85 -8.32
CA LEU A 95 7.94 5.80 -8.43
C LEU A 95 6.84 6.21 -9.41
N LYS A 96 6.36 5.25 -10.19
CA LYS A 96 5.19 5.42 -11.05
C LYS A 96 4.04 4.68 -10.37
N VAL A 97 3.09 5.42 -9.83
CA VAL A 97 2.05 4.89 -8.94
C VAL A 97 0.72 4.77 -9.66
N THR A 98 0.09 3.61 -9.50
CA THR A 98 -1.29 3.37 -9.88
C THR A 98 -2.06 2.98 -8.63
N ILE A 99 -3.19 3.62 -8.39
CA ILE A 99 -4.08 3.30 -7.27
C ILE A 99 -5.40 2.80 -7.84
N VAL A 100 -5.91 1.71 -7.27
CA VAL A 100 -7.27 1.25 -7.55
C VAL A 100 -8.04 1.15 -6.24
N ASP A 101 -9.25 1.70 -6.22
CA ASP A 101 -10.14 1.64 -5.07
C ASP A 101 -11.58 1.51 -5.54
N SER A 102 -12.38 0.75 -4.80
CA SER A 102 -13.76 0.46 -5.15
C SER A 102 -14.75 1.58 -4.81
N LEU A 103 -14.33 2.59 -4.05
CA LEU A 103 -15.19 3.71 -3.67
C LEU A 103 -14.82 4.98 -4.42
N ASP A 104 -15.76 5.48 -5.22
CA ASP A 104 -15.58 6.67 -6.02
C ASP A 104 -15.20 7.91 -5.20
N LYS A 105 -15.77 8.05 -4.01
CA LYS A 105 -15.45 9.15 -3.09
C LYS A 105 -13.98 9.19 -2.72
N ARG A 106 -13.35 8.04 -2.53
CA ARG A 106 -11.92 7.95 -2.22
C ARG A 106 -11.07 8.36 -3.42
N ILE A 107 -11.48 7.97 -4.61
CA ILE A 107 -10.78 8.37 -5.85
C ILE A 107 -10.85 9.88 -6.04
N THR A 108 -11.99 10.50 -5.75
CA THR A 108 -12.13 11.96 -5.79
C THR A 108 -11.17 12.63 -4.81
N PHE A 109 -11.08 12.14 -3.58
CA PHE A 109 -10.10 12.62 -2.60
C PHE A 109 -8.67 12.47 -3.10
N LEU A 110 -8.32 11.29 -3.61
CA LEU A 110 -6.97 10.98 -4.08
C LEU A 110 -6.55 11.86 -5.25
N ASN A 111 -7.45 12.12 -6.20
CA ASN A 111 -7.17 13.02 -7.31
C ASN A 111 -6.92 14.45 -6.82
N THR A 112 -7.70 14.92 -5.85
CA THR A 112 -7.50 16.23 -5.22
C THR A 112 -6.16 16.28 -4.49
N LEU A 113 -5.83 15.21 -3.76
CA LEU A 113 -4.57 15.09 -3.02
C LEU A 113 -3.37 15.15 -3.97
N VAL A 114 -3.39 14.35 -5.03
CA VAL A 114 -2.31 14.29 -6.03
C VAL A 114 -2.08 15.67 -6.65
N GLU A 115 -3.15 16.35 -7.01
CA GLU A 115 -3.09 17.71 -7.59
C GLU A 115 -2.53 18.70 -6.56
N THR A 116 -3.06 18.70 -5.35
CA THR A 116 -2.64 19.61 -4.27
C THR A 116 -1.15 19.46 -3.95
N LEU A 117 -0.67 18.21 -3.88
CA LEU A 117 0.74 17.93 -3.58
C LEU A 117 1.66 18.10 -4.80
N GLY A 118 1.10 18.32 -5.99
CA GLY A 118 1.90 18.47 -7.22
C GLY A 118 2.62 17.18 -7.62
N LEU A 119 2.06 16.01 -7.31
CA LEU A 119 2.68 14.73 -7.65
C LEU A 119 2.47 14.41 -9.13
N THR A 120 3.51 13.86 -9.76
CA THR A 120 3.47 13.41 -11.16
C THR A 120 3.49 11.88 -11.20
N ASP A 121 3.07 11.29 -12.33
CA ASP A 121 3.05 9.84 -12.53
C ASP A 121 2.26 9.09 -11.44
N VAL A 122 1.11 9.63 -11.07
CA VAL A 122 0.15 8.99 -10.17
C VAL A 122 -1.20 8.94 -10.88
N GLN A 123 -1.75 7.75 -11.07
CA GLN A 123 -3.06 7.54 -11.68
C GLN A 123 -3.96 6.79 -10.69
N CYS A 124 -5.19 7.25 -10.55
CA CYS A 124 -6.17 6.67 -9.63
C CYS A 124 -7.38 6.17 -10.43
N PHE A 125 -7.77 4.93 -10.18
CA PHE A 125 -8.88 4.27 -10.88
C PHE A 125 -9.96 3.82 -9.90
N HIS A 126 -11.20 4.16 -10.22
CA HIS A 126 -12.37 3.64 -9.52
C HIS A 126 -12.76 2.30 -10.15
N ASP A 127 -12.46 1.21 -9.47
CA ASP A 127 -12.78 -0.15 -9.95
C ASP A 127 -12.73 -1.14 -8.78
N ARG A 128 -13.35 -2.30 -9.00
CA ARG A 128 -13.18 -3.45 -8.11
C ARG A 128 -11.84 -4.10 -8.41
N ALA A 129 -11.15 -4.55 -7.36
CA ALA A 129 -9.85 -5.22 -7.53
C ALA A 129 -9.95 -6.42 -8.45
N GLU A 130 -11.01 -7.22 -8.33
CA GLU A 130 -11.23 -8.41 -9.16
C GLU A 130 -11.38 -8.08 -10.65
N THR A 131 -12.07 -7.00 -10.96
CA THR A 131 -12.23 -6.53 -12.34
C THR A 131 -10.93 -5.93 -12.87
N PHE A 132 -10.25 -5.15 -12.04
CA PHE A 132 -8.99 -4.52 -12.40
C PHE A 132 -7.92 -5.56 -12.73
N GLY A 133 -7.83 -6.63 -11.93
CA GLY A 133 -6.88 -7.72 -12.15
C GLY A 133 -7.10 -8.51 -13.43
N GLN A 134 -8.30 -8.46 -14.01
CA GLN A 134 -8.62 -9.09 -15.30
C GLN A 134 -8.45 -8.15 -16.48
N ASN A 135 -8.26 -6.86 -16.24
CA ASN A 135 -8.09 -5.88 -17.30
C ASN A 135 -6.69 -6.02 -17.91
N LYS A 136 -6.63 -6.30 -19.20
CA LYS A 136 -5.36 -6.52 -19.92
C LYS A 136 -4.40 -5.35 -19.88
N ASN A 137 -4.91 -4.13 -19.67
CA ASN A 137 -4.08 -2.93 -19.57
C ASN A 137 -3.26 -2.89 -18.27
N PHE A 138 -3.69 -3.62 -17.25
CA PHE A 138 -3.09 -3.57 -15.92
C PHE A 138 -2.53 -4.91 -15.45
N ARG A 139 -3.12 -6.00 -15.91
CA ARG A 139 -2.71 -7.35 -15.52
C ARG A 139 -1.23 -7.57 -15.81
N ALA A 140 -0.52 -8.15 -14.84
CA ALA A 140 0.90 -8.51 -14.94
C ALA A 140 1.81 -7.35 -15.37
N SER A 141 1.49 -6.12 -14.95
CA SER A 141 2.15 -4.90 -15.42
C SER A 141 3.08 -4.24 -14.41
N TYR A 142 2.98 -4.60 -13.14
CA TYR A 142 3.64 -3.82 -12.09
C TYR A 142 4.84 -4.54 -11.48
N ASP A 143 5.91 -3.78 -11.26
CA ASP A 143 7.10 -4.25 -10.54
C ASP A 143 6.75 -4.61 -9.09
N VAL A 144 5.93 -3.78 -8.47
CA VAL A 144 5.51 -3.94 -7.07
C VAL A 144 4.02 -3.69 -6.97
N VAL A 145 3.32 -4.59 -6.29
CA VAL A 145 1.91 -4.40 -5.91
C VAL A 145 1.85 -4.45 -4.39
N THR A 146 1.08 -3.56 -3.80
CA THR A 146 0.96 -3.49 -2.35
C THR A 146 -0.49 -3.33 -1.92
N ALA A 147 -0.76 -3.73 -0.69
CA ALA A 147 -2.05 -3.50 -0.05
C ALA A 147 -1.84 -3.37 1.46
N ARG A 148 -2.57 -2.42 2.05
CA ARG A 148 -2.68 -2.25 3.50
C ARG A 148 -4.16 -2.33 3.84
N ALA A 149 -4.71 -3.53 3.78
CA ALA A 149 -6.15 -3.73 3.99
C ALA A 149 -6.40 -4.75 5.09
N VAL A 150 -7.63 -4.76 5.60
CA VAL A 150 -8.04 -5.66 6.69
C VAL A 150 -8.45 -7.06 6.20
N ALA A 151 -8.45 -7.31 4.91
CA ALA A 151 -8.77 -8.62 4.36
C ALA A 151 -7.65 -9.63 4.64
N LYS A 152 -8.00 -10.92 4.68
CA LYS A 152 -7.04 -12.01 4.87
C LYS A 152 -5.98 -12.02 3.75
N LEU A 153 -4.79 -12.47 4.07
CA LEU A 153 -3.69 -12.54 3.10
C LEU A 153 -4.05 -13.39 1.87
N SER A 154 -4.81 -14.49 2.05
CA SER A 154 -5.28 -15.31 0.93
C SER A 154 -6.13 -14.51 -0.05
N VAL A 155 -7.01 -13.64 0.46
CA VAL A 155 -7.87 -12.78 -0.34
C VAL A 155 -7.05 -11.69 -1.01
N LEU A 156 -6.20 -11.00 -0.26
CA LEU A 156 -5.31 -9.97 -0.79
C LEU A 156 -4.41 -10.52 -1.90
N SER A 157 -3.92 -11.75 -1.73
CA SER A 157 -3.07 -12.38 -2.74
C SER A 157 -3.82 -12.58 -4.05
N GLU A 158 -5.09 -12.95 -3.99
CA GLU A 158 -5.91 -13.09 -5.20
C GLU A 158 -6.16 -11.75 -5.89
N PHE A 159 -6.31 -10.66 -5.11
CA PHE A 159 -6.46 -9.31 -5.67
C PHE A 159 -5.17 -8.78 -6.30
N CYS A 160 -4.03 -9.06 -5.67
CA CYS A 160 -2.77 -8.39 -5.97
C CYS A 160 -1.86 -9.18 -6.91
N MET A 161 -1.73 -10.50 -6.72
CA MET A 161 -0.81 -11.31 -7.52
C MET A 161 -1.07 -11.24 -9.03
N PRO A 162 -2.32 -11.18 -9.52
CA PRO A 162 -2.55 -11.04 -10.97
C PRO A 162 -1.96 -9.78 -11.58
N LEU A 163 -1.80 -8.72 -10.78
CA LEU A 163 -1.28 -7.43 -11.23
C LEU A 163 0.25 -7.38 -11.25
N VAL A 164 0.90 -8.26 -10.51
CA VAL A 164 2.37 -8.32 -10.43
C VAL A 164 2.92 -8.92 -11.72
N LYS A 165 3.93 -8.29 -12.31
CA LYS A 165 4.63 -8.89 -13.44
C LYS A 165 5.49 -10.05 -12.97
N LYS A 166 5.82 -10.98 -13.85
CA LYS A 166 6.71 -12.09 -13.53
C LYS A 166 8.05 -11.52 -13.03
N GLN A 167 8.57 -12.06 -11.93
CA GLN A 167 9.75 -11.60 -11.19
C GLN A 167 9.55 -10.29 -10.42
N GLY A 168 8.32 -9.76 -10.39
CA GLY A 168 7.94 -8.67 -9.51
C GLY A 168 7.48 -9.17 -8.14
N TYR A 169 7.02 -8.24 -7.30
CA TYR A 169 6.71 -8.52 -5.90
C TYR A 169 5.34 -8.03 -5.50
N PHE A 170 4.67 -8.83 -4.66
CA PHE A 170 3.56 -8.35 -3.83
C PHE A 170 4.08 -8.13 -2.42
N LEU A 171 3.95 -6.90 -1.92
CA LEU A 171 4.36 -6.51 -0.57
C LEU A 171 3.11 -6.22 0.25
N ALA A 172 2.82 -7.09 1.21
CA ALA A 172 1.65 -6.92 2.08
C ALA A 172 2.07 -6.32 3.42
N LEU A 173 1.41 -5.20 3.78
CA LEU A 173 1.57 -4.59 5.09
C LEU A 173 0.50 -5.19 6.02
N LYS A 174 0.96 -5.88 7.05
CA LYS A 174 0.07 -6.58 8.00
C LYS A 174 0.37 -6.16 9.44
N ALA A 175 -0.64 -6.30 10.30
CA ALA A 175 -0.49 -6.13 11.75
C ALA A 175 -0.19 -7.47 12.42
N ALA A 176 -0.46 -7.60 13.72
CA ALA A 176 -0.23 -8.83 14.48
C ALA A 176 -1.00 -10.04 13.91
N HIS A 177 -0.57 -11.25 14.27
CA HIS A 177 -1.14 -12.55 13.85
C HIS A 177 -0.87 -12.92 12.38
N THR A 178 0.14 -12.32 11.79
CA THR A 178 0.52 -12.56 10.39
C THR A 178 0.93 -14.03 10.13
N GLU A 179 1.50 -14.69 11.11
CA GLU A 179 1.96 -16.09 10.97
C GLU A 179 0.82 -17.04 10.64
N VAL A 180 -0.33 -16.87 11.31
CA VAL A 180 -1.52 -17.70 11.06
C VAL A 180 -2.07 -17.39 9.67
N GLU A 181 -2.18 -16.12 9.32
CA GLU A 181 -2.64 -15.70 7.98
C GLU A 181 -1.72 -16.22 6.88
N LEU A 182 -0.41 -16.18 7.10
CA LEU A 182 0.58 -16.66 6.12
C LEU A 182 0.44 -18.16 5.89
N GLU A 183 0.27 -18.94 6.97
CA GLU A 183 0.07 -20.38 6.85
C GLU A 183 -1.21 -20.70 6.07
N GLU A 184 -2.30 -20.01 6.38
CA GLU A 184 -3.58 -20.17 5.67
C GLU A 184 -3.52 -19.73 4.21
N ALA A 185 -2.62 -18.79 3.87
CA ALA A 185 -2.49 -18.26 2.53
C ALA A 185 -1.53 -19.04 1.62
N LYS A 186 -0.77 -19.99 2.14
CA LYS A 186 0.25 -20.73 1.38
C LYS A 186 -0.28 -21.33 0.09
N LYS A 187 -1.42 -22.00 0.16
CA LYS A 187 -2.05 -22.61 -1.01
C LYS A 187 -2.44 -21.56 -2.05
N ALA A 188 -3.07 -20.47 -1.61
CA ALA A 188 -3.48 -19.39 -2.49
C ALA A 188 -2.27 -18.78 -3.19
N ILE A 189 -1.22 -18.47 -2.46
CA ILE A 189 0.00 -17.88 -3.00
C ILE A 189 0.62 -18.77 -4.08
N ALA A 190 0.71 -20.08 -3.81
CA ALA A 190 1.26 -21.05 -4.76
C ALA A 190 0.41 -21.13 -6.04
N ILE A 191 -0.91 -21.22 -5.89
CA ILE A 191 -1.85 -21.25 -7.03
C ILE A 191 -1.71 -20.02 -7.91
N LEU A 192 -1.51 -18.85 -7.27
CA LEU A 192 -1.42 -17.56 -7.96
C LEU A 192 -0.04 -17.28 -8.58
N GLY A 193 0.90 -18.21 -8.43
CA GLY A 193 2.23 -18.09 -9.02
C GLY A 193 3.27 -17.43 -8.12
N GLY A 194 2.99 -17.35 -6.83
CA GLY A 194 3.86 -16.68 -5.87
C GLY A 194 4.72 -17.61 -5.04
N LYS A 195 5.77 -17.04 -4.47
CA LYS A 195 6.65 -17.67 -3.49
C LYS A 195 6.94 -16.67 -2.38
N VAL A 196 6.70 -17.06 -1.13
CA VAL A 196 7.03 -16.21 0.01
C VAL A 196 8.55 -16.14 0.16
N GLU A 197 9.11 -14.93 0.08
CA GLU A 197 10.54 -14.72 0.27
C GLU A 197 10.88 -14.20 1.66
N GLY A 198 9.95 -13.54 2.33
CA GLY A 198 10.23 -13.01 3.65
C GLY A 198 8.98 -12.53 4.38
N ASP A 199 9.12 -12.49 5.69
CA ASP A 199 8.17 -11.89 6.62
C ASP A 199 9.00 -11.15 7.65
N VAL A 200 9.07 -9.82 7.52
CA VAL A 200 9.85 -8.98 8.44
C VAL A 200 8.90 -8.42 9.48
N SER A 201 9.16 -8.74 10.74
CA SER A 201 8.41 -8.21 11.88
C SER A 201 9.16 -7.02 12.49
N PHE A 202 8.43 -5.97 12.79
CA PHE A 202 8.99 -4.79 13.47
C PHE A 202 7.91 -4.11 14.31
N ASP A 203 8.35 -3.33 15.29
CA ASP A 203 7.46 -2.56 16.15
C ASP A 203 7.50 -1.09 15.75
N LEU A 204 6.32 -0.47 15.62
CA LEU A 204 6.26 0.97 15.47
C LEU A 204 6.73 1.63 16.78
N PRO A 205 7.44 2.75 16.70
CA PRO A 205 7.85 3.46 17.90
C PRO A 205 6.64 3.96 18.72
N TYR A 206 6.90 4.35 19.95
CA TYR A 206 5.87 4.89 20.86
C TYR A 206 4.70 3.92 21.08
N GLU A 207 5.00 2.62 21.17
CA GLU A 207 3.98 1.58 21.37
C GLU A 207 2.88 1.59 20.29
N GLY A 208 3.25 1.96 19.06
CA GLY A 208 2.33 2.03 17.92
C GLY A 208 1.84 0.69 17.40
N GLY A 209 2.39 -0.40 17.93
CA GLY A 209 1.97 -1.76 17.58
C GLY A 209 2.97 -2.51 16.70
N ASN A 210 2.78 -3.82 16.63
CA ASN A 210 3.60 -4.69 15.80
C ASN A 210 3.11 -4.66 14.35
N ARG A 211 4.07 -4.73 13.43
CA ARG A 211 3.80 -4.76 11.99
C ARG A 211 4.64 -5.83 11.32
N HIS A 212 4.14 -6.31 10.18
CA HIS A 212 4.85 -7.24 9.31
C HIS A 212 4.82 -6.73 7.88
N VAL A 213 5.93 -6.87 7.19
CA VAL A 213 6.00 -6.74 5.73
C VAL A 213 6.21 -8.15 5.18
N VAL A 214 5.22 -8.67 4.49
CA VAL A 214 5.31 -9.98 3.84
C VAL A 214 5.68 -9.76 2.38
N THR A 215 6.80 -10.35 1.95
CA THR A 215 7.33 -10.21 0.59
C THR A 215 7.05 -11.49 -0.19
N ILE A 216 6.29 -11.36 -1.29
CA ILE A 216 5.93 -12.49 -2.15
C ILE A 216 6.46 -12.21 -3.56
N LEU A 217 7.34 -13.08 -4.04
CA LEU A 217 7.88 -13.01 -5.40
C LEU A 217 6.95 -13.74 -6.36
N LYS A 218 6.66 -13.15 -7.52
CA LYS A 218 5.91 -13.83 -8.57
C LYS A 218 6.88 -14.62 -9.45
N THR A 219 6.88 -15.93 -9.30
CA THR A 219 7.77 -16.84 -10.03
C THR A 219 7.14 -17.42 -11.28
N LYS A 220 5.79 -17.48 -11.32
CA LYS A 220 5.03 -18.06 -12.42
C LYS A 220 3.87 -17.15 -12.78
N GLU A 221 3.40 -17.21 -14.02
CA GLU A 221 2.20 -16.49 -14.43
C GLU A 221 0.99 -16.93 -13.60
N THR A 222 0.16 -15.98 -13.21
CA THR A 222 -1.09 -16.26 -12.53
C THR A 222 -2.08 -16.86 -13.54
N PRO A 223 -2.74 -17.99 -13.22
CA PRO A 223 -3.73 -18.57 -14.14
C PRO A 223 -4.83 -17.56 -14.51
N ASN A 224 -5.29 -17.60 -15.75
CA ASN A 224 -6.23 -16.62 -16.29
C ASN A 224 -7.57 -16.53 -15.58
N LYS A 225 -7.98 -17.57 -14.88
CA LYS A 225 -9.24 -17.56 -14.11
C LYS A 225 -9.17 -16.69 -12.84
N TYR A 226 -7.98 -16.27 -12.44
CA TYR A 226 -7.80 -15.41 -11.26
C TYR A 226 -7.47 -13.98 -11.67
N PRO A 227 -8.00 -12.96 -10.97
CA PRO A 227 -8.93 -13.11 -9.85
C PRO A 227 -10.33 -13.53 -10.34
N ARG A 228 -11.01 -14.28 -9.49
CA ARG A 228 -12.39 -14.70 -9.75
C ARG A 228 -13.32 -13.47 -9.71
N LYS A 229 -14.58 -13.66 -10.11
CA LYS A 229 -15.57 -12.59 -10.20
C LYS A 229 -15.73 -11.82 -8.88
N PRO A 230 -16.11 -10.52 -8.96
CA PRO A 230 -16.29 -9.68 -7.77
C PRO A 230 -17.12 -10.36 -6.68
N GLY A 231 -16.60 -10.32 -5.46
CA GLY A 231 -17.23 -10.90 -4.28
C GLY A 231 -16.85 -12.34 -4.00
N ILE A 232 -16.43 -13.11 -5.01
CA ILE A 232 -16.09 -14.53 -4.82
C ILE A 232 -14.83 -14.72 -3.95
N PRO A 233 -13.74 -13.95 -4.16
CA PRO A 233 -12.56 -14.11 -3.31
C PRO A 233 -12.85 -13.95 -1.81
N LEU A 234 -13.72 -13.01 -1.44
CA LEU A 234 -14.10 -12.79 -0.05
C LEU A 234 -15.01 -13.89 0.49
N LYS A 235 -15.96 -14.36 -0.32
CA LYS A 235 -16.92 -15.40 0.09
C LYS A 235 -16.27 -16.77 0.18
N LYS A 236 -15.36 -17.08 -0.73
CA LYS A 236 -14.71 -18.41 -0.84
C LYS A 236 -13.21 -18.22 -1.05
N PRO A 237 -12.46 -17.81 -0.02
CA PRO A 237 -11.00 -17.65 -0.14
C PRO A 237 -10.32 -18.91 -0.66
N LEU A 238 -9.26 -18.73 -1.42
CA LEU A 238 -8.48 -19.84 -1.98
C LEU A 238 -7.78 -20.70 -0.93
#